data_8534d3f51e529669b9c8e8927da5ea24
#
_entry.id   8534d3f51e529669b9c8e8927da5ea24
#
_cell.length_a   1.000
_cell.length_b   1.000
_cell.length_c   1.000
_cell.angle_alpha   90.00
_cell.angle_beta   90.00
_cell.angle_gamma   90.00
#
_symmetry.space_group_name_H-M   'P 1'
#
loop_
_entity.id
_entity.type
_entity.pdbx_description
1 polymer ?
#
loop_
_entity_poly.entity_id
_entity_poly.type
_entity_poly.pdbx_seq_one_letter_code
_entity_poly.pdbx_strand_id
1 'polypeptide(L)'
;TADQKRGVATVATLKEEVDRQGIETPAIIVVGKVCRLADEFGWYEKLPLAGWKVLVTRPKGRSSRTVEELRRRGAEVLELPSIRTVPLEDQSTLVHAFEEISSYQWIVFTSPTGVEIFFDELKKAHKDIRSLAGARIAAIGQGTAKVLEDRGILVDLIPEVYDGESLGEALAVK
;
A
#
# COMPACT_ATOMS: atom_id res chain seq x y z
N THR A 1 -0.76 -13.89 17.04
CA THR A 1 -0.73 -14.68 15.80
C THR A 1 -2.11 -15.23 15.49
N ALA A 2 -2.36 -15.57 14.22
CA ALA A 2 -3.64 -16.15 13.79
C ALA A 2 -3.92 -17.52 14.47
N ASP A 3 -2.88 -18.22 14.87
CA ASP A 3 -2.95 -19.53 15.54
C ASP A 3 -2.98 -19.43 17.07
N GLN A 4 -3.19 -18.24 17.64
CA GLN A 4 -3.24 -18.06 19.09
C GLN A 4 -4.41 -18.85 19.68
N LYS A 5 -4.09 -19.67 20.68
CA LYS A 5 -5.07 -20.45 21.45
C LYS A 5 -5.06 -19.98 22.89
N ARG A 6 -6.20 -20.01 23.55
CA ARG A 6 -6.36 -19.66 24.95
C ARG A 6 -7.24 -20.70 25.65
N GLY A 7 -6.76 -21.26 26.70
CA GLY A 7 -7.53 -22.14 27.63
C GLY A 7 -7.67 -21.50 28.99
N VAL A 8 -8.81 -21.67 29.64
CA VAL A 8 -9.05 -21.26 31.03
C VAL A 8 -9.44 -22.48 31.80
N ALA A 9 -8.69 -22.76 32.87
CA ALA A 9 -8.85 -23.96 33.68
C ALA A 9 -8.48 -23.69 35.17
N THR A 10 -8.73 -24.63 36.03
CA THR A 10 -8.11 -24.68 37.36
C THR A 10 -6.75 -25.36 37.27
N VAL A 11 -5.92 -25.22 38.31
CA VAL A 11 -4.62 -25.92 38.37
C VAL A 11 -4.81 -27.45 38.24
N ALA A 12 -5.90 -27.98 38.75
CA ALA A 12 -6.19 -29.42 38.69
C ALA A 12 -6.58 -29.89 37.26
N THR A 13 -7.24 -29.04 36.47
CA THR A 13 -7.76 -29.40 35.14
C THR A 13 -6.94 -28.79 33.99
N LEU A 14 -5.84 -28.10 34.32
CA LEU A 14 -5.03 -27.40 33.33
C LEU A 14 -4.49 -28.33 32.24
N LYS A 15 -4.00 -29.50 32.63
CA LYS A 15 -3.44 -30.47 31.67
C LYS A 15 -4.50 -30.95 30.68
N GLU A 16 -5.68 -31.30 31.14
CA GLU A 16 -6.79 -31.75 30.29
C GLU A 16 -7.22 -30.67 29.34
N GLU A 17 -7.26 -29.40 29.76
CA GLU A 17 -7.62 -28.27 28.91
C GLU A 17 -6.56 -27.98 27.83
N VAL A 18 -5.27 -28.07 28.18
CA VAL A 18 -4.16 -27.93 27.25
C VAL A 18 -4.22 -29.02 26.17
N ASP A 19 -4.40 -30.27 26.58
CA ASP A 19 -4.50 -31.41 25.67
C ASP A 19 -5.74 -31.30 24.77
N ARG A 20 -6.90 -30.90 25.31
CA ARG A 20 -8.16 -30.72 24.58
C ARG A 20 -8.05 -29.67 23.51
N GLN A 21 -7.37 -28.55 23.77
CA GLN A 21 -7.19 -27.46 22.82
C GLN A 21 -5.98 -27.64 21.91
N GLY A 22 -5.13 -28.62 22.16
CA GLY A 22 -3.89 -28.82 21.43
C GLY A 22 -2.97 -27.59 21.55
N ILE A 23 -2.79 -27.07 22.77
CA ILE A 23 -1.88 -25.95 23.03
C ILE A 23 -0.47 -26.49 23.13
N GLU A 24 0.40 -25.98 22.27
CA GLU A 24 1.80 -26.38 22.19
C GLU A 24 2.73 -25.23 22.62
N THR A 25 4.00 -25.54 22.82
CA THR A 25 5.03 -24.55 23.12
C THR A 25 5.41 -23.75 21.85
N PRO A 26 5.73 -22.47 21.99
CA PRO A 26 5.83 -21.68 23.22
C PRO A 26 4.46 -21.26 23.79
N ALA A 27 4.24 -21.48 25.08
CA ALA A 27 3.02 -21.12 25.77
C ALA A 27 3.32 -20.34 27.07
N ILE A 28 2.37 -19.51 27.50
CA ILE A 28 2.45 -18.76 28.75
C ILE A 28 1.32 -19.23 29.67
N ILE A 29 1.66 -19.58 30.90
CA ILE A 29 0.70 -19.93 31.94
C ILE A 29 0.59 -18.73 32.88
N VAL A 30 -0.63 -18.23 33.07
CA VAL A 30 -0.94 -17.14 33.99
C VAL A 30 -1.80 -17.74 35.11
N VAL A 31 -1.41 -17.53 36.37
CA VAL A 31 -2.11 -18.07 37.54
C VAL A 31 -2.52 -16.94 38.48
N GLY A 32 -3.73 -16.99 38.98
CA GLY A 32 -4.23 -16.05 39.98
C GLY A 32 -5.56 -15.41 39.61
N LYS A 33 -6.01 -14.51 40.50
CA LYS A 33 -7.30 -13.80 40.32
C LYS A 33 -7.33 -12.93 39.05
N VAL A 34 -6.19 -12.54 38.53
CA VAL A 34 -6.04 -11.79 37.27
C VAL A 34 -6.64 -12.53 36.07
N CYS A 35 -6.69 -13.87 36.11
CA CYS A 35 -7.30 -14.67 35.04
C CYS A 35 -8.79 -14.37 34.82
N ARG A 36 -9.48 -13.82 35.83
CA ARG A 36 -10.90 -13.41 35.71
C ARG A 36 -11.09 -12.23 34.77
N LEU A 37 -10.03 -11.45 34.53
CA LEU A 37 -10.05 -10.30 33.61
C LEU A 37 -9.87 -10.72 32.14
N ALA A 38 -9.61 -12.00 31.88
CA ALA A 38 -9.33 -12.48 30.52
C ALA A 38 -10.48 -12.22 29.53
N ASP A 39 -11.73 -12.29 29.99
CA ASP A 39 -12.89 -12.04 29.13
C ASP A 39 -13.13 -10.55 28.90
N GLU A 40 -12.76 -9.71 29.86
CA GLU A 40 -12.84 -8.25 29.75
C GLU A 40 -11.75 -7.70 28.83
N PHE A 41 -10.50 -8.18 29.01
CA PHE A 41 -9.34 -7.72 28.24
C PHE A 41 -9.00 -8.59 27.01
N GLY A 42 -9.79 -9.62 26.70
CA GLY A 42 -9.67 -10.44 25.49
C GLY A 42 -10.14 -9.71 24.24
N TRP A 43 -9.46 -8.62 23.89
CA TRP A 43 -9.83 -7.77 22.75
C TRP A 43 -9.35 -8.33 21.41
N TYR A 44 -8.22 -9.07 21.40
CA TYR A 44 -7.59 -9.53 20.15
C TYR A 44 -8.46 -10.56 19.42
N GLU A 45 -8.99 -11.53 20.15
CA GLU A 45 -9.86 -12.58 19.60
C GLU A 45 -11.21 -12.04 19.10
N LYS A 46 -11.57 -10.82 19.51
CA LYS A 46 -12.79 -10.11 19.07
C LYS A 46 -12.59 -9.27 17.85
N LEU A 47 -11.35 -9.15 17.36
CA LEU A 47 -11.06 -8.39 16.13
C LEU A 47 -11.67 -9.08 14.90
N PRO A 48 -12.17 -8.29 13.90
CA PRO A 48 -12.92 -8.86 12.77
C PRO A 48 -12.16 -9.88 11.93
N LEU A 49 -10.83 -9.81 11.93
CA LEU A 49 -9.95 -10.69 11.17
C LEU A 49 -9.05 -11.56 12.07
N ALA A 50 -9.41 -11.71 13.36
CA ALA A 50 -8.69 -12.61 14.26
C ALA A 50 -8.73 -14.04 13.68
N GLY A 51 -7.57 -14.72 13.67
CA GLY A 51 -7.44 -16.07 13.10
C GLY A 51 -7.27 -16.13 11.58
N TRP A 52 -7.37 -15.00 10.86
CA TRP A 52 -7.15 -14.96 9.41
C TRP A 52 -5.67 -14.83 9.07
N LYS A 53 -5.21 -15.66 8.10
CA LYS A 53 -3.90 -15.52 7.45
C LYS A 53 -4.09 -14.94 6.07
N VAL A 54 -3.50 -13.77 5.82
CA VAL A 54 -3.67 -13.02 4.57
C VAL A 54 -2.34 -12.91 3.86
N LEU A 55 -2.28 -13.34 2.60
CA LEU A 55 -1.13 -13.16 1.72
C LEU A 55 -1.34 -11.89 0.88
N VAL A 56 -0.42 -10.92 0.99
CA VAL A 56 -0.44 -9.69 0.21
C VAL A 56 0.68 -9.71 -0.82
N THR A 57 0.32 -9.68 -2.10
CA THR A 57 1.26 -9.83 -3.24
C THR A 57 1.64 -8.50 -3.90
N ARG A 58 1.15 -7.37 -3.39
CA ARG A 58 1.42 -6.04 -3.96
C ARG A 58 2.91 -5.66 -3.87
N PRO A 59 3.40 -4.78 -4.76
CA PRO A 59 4.75 -4.26 -4.70
C PRO A 59 5.08 -3.64 -3.33
N LYS A 60 6.31 -3.85 -2.88
CA LYS A 60 6.81 -3.31 -1.61
C LYS A 60 6.70 -1.77 -1.60
N GLY A 61 6.26 -1.20 -0.49
CA GLY A 61 6.06 0.25 -0.34
C GLY A 61 4.63 0.75 -0.60
N ARG A 62 3.85 0.08 -1.45
CA ARG A 62 2.43 0.42 -1.70
C ARG A 62 1.45 -0.42 -0.89
N SER A 63 1.93 -1.48 -0.26
CA SER A 63 1.14 -2.38 0.57
C SER A 63 0.98 -1.89 2.01
N SER A 64 1.82 -0.97 2.49
CA SER A 64 1.94 -0.62 3.90
C SER A 64 0.58 -0.28 4.53
N ARG A 65 -0.19 0.62 3.93
CA ARG A 65 -1.49 1.02 4.48
C ARG A 65 -2.51 -0.12 4.53
N THR A 66 -2.56 -0.95 3.51
CA THR A 66 -3.45 -2.13 3.47
C THR A 66 -2.99 -3.17 4.49
N VAL A 67 -1.69 -3.43 4.57
CA VAL A 67 -1.11 -4.37 5.53
C VAL A 67 -1.33 -3.92 6.97
N GLU A 68 -1.09 -2.65 7.26
CA GLU A 68 -1.34 -2.06 8.58
C GLU A 68 -2.81 -2.18 8.98
N GLU A 69 -3.74 -1.89 8.06
CA GLU A 69 -5.17 -2.00 8.33
C GLU A 69 -5.60 -3.46 8.56
N LEU A 70 -5.09 -4.41 7.79
CA LEU A 70 -5.36 -5.83 8.00
C LEU A 70 -4.83 -6.29 9.36
N ARG A 71 -3.58 -5.92 9.71
CA ARG A 71 -2.99 -6.23 11.02
C ARG A 71 -3.77 -5.59 12.16
N ARG A 72 -4.18 -4.33 12.00
CA ARG A 72 -5.00 -3.62 12.99
C ARG A 72 -6.33 -4.32 13.25
N ARG A 73 -6.87 -4.99 12.25
CA ARG A 73 -8.10 -5.79 12.35
C ARG A 73 -7.86 -7.22 12.85
N GLY A 74 -6.63 -7.59 13.18
CA GLY A 74 -6.29 -8.88 13.79
C GLY A 74 -5.77 -9.94 12.82
N ALA A 75 -5.61 -9.64 11.52
CA ALA A 75 -5.06 -10.59 10.58
C ALA A 75 -3.55 -10.78 10.78
N GLU A 76 -3.09 -12.01 10.60
CA GLU A 76 -1.69 -12.31 10.34
C GLU A 76 -1.40 -12.09 8.86
N VAL A 77 -0.51 -11.12 8.55
CA VAL A 77 -0.26 -10.73 7.16
C VAL A 77 1.15 -11.15 6.76
N LEU A 78 1.23 -12.02 5.74
CA LEU A 78 2.46 -12.35 5.03
C LEU A 78 2.55 -11.48 3.76
N GLU A 79 3.64 -10.73 3.64
CA GLU A 79 3.92 -9.94 2.45
C GLU A 79 4.85 -10.70 1.51
N LEU A 80 4.35 -10.99 0.30
CA LEU A 80 5.11 -11.62 -0.78
C LEU A 80 5.03 -10.74 -2.03
N PRO A 81 5.86 -9.67 -2.14
CA PRO A 81 5.87 -8.81 -3.32
C PRO A 81 6.23 -9.61 -4.58
N SER A 82 5.26 -9.83 -5.46
CA SER A 82 5.43 -10.64 -6.69
C SER A 82 5.80 -9.79 -7.91
N ILE A 83 5.68 -8.46 -7.82
CA ILE A 83 5.95 -7.52 -8.92
C ILE A 83 6.88 -6.44 -8.41
N ARG A 84 7.86 -6.07 -9.25
CA ARG A 84 8.72 -4.90 -9.07
C ARG A 84 8.73 -4.10 -10.37
N THR A 85 8.36 -2.83 -10.30
CA THR A 85 8.55 -1.89 -11.40
C THR A 85 9.98 -1.39 -11.38
N VAL A 86 10.65 -1.45 -12.53
CA VAL A 86 12.00 -0.93 -12.72
C VAL A 86 12.01 0.00 -13.93
N PRO A 87 12.81 1.08 -13.94
CA PRO A 87 13.02 1.89 -15.13
C PRO A 87 13.60 1.02 -16.24
N LEU A 88 13.30 1.37 -17.49
CA LEU A 88 13.97 0.77 -18.64
C LEU A 88 15.47 1.14 -18.58
N GLU A 89 16.33 0.26 -19.07
CA GLU A 89 17.77 0.52 -19.15
C GLU A 89 18.05 1.66 -20.17
N ASP A 90 17.37 1.63 -21.30
CA ASP A 90 17.42 2.69 -22.31
C ASP A 90 16.34 3.75 -22.04
N GLN A 91 16.78 4.92 -21.64
CA GLN A 91 15.96 6.11 -21.38
C GLN A 91 16.07 7.16 -22.50
N SER A 92 16.69 6.83 -23.63
CA SER A 92 16.95 7.77 -24.71
C SER A 92 15.71 8.51 -25.20
N THR A 93 14.58 7.80 -25.34
CA THR A 93 13.30 8.40 -25.74
C THR A 93 12.80 9.44 -24.73
N LEU A 94 12.95 9.16 -23.43
CA LEU A 94 12.54 10.08 -22.37
C LEU A 94 13.47 11.30 -22.31
N VAL A 95 14.78 11.08 -22.45
CA VAL A 95 15.77 12.17 -22.49
C VAL A 95 15.49 13.09 -23.68
N HIS A 96 15.22 12.55 -24.87
CA HIS A 96 14.86 13.35 -26.05
C HIS A 96 13.56 14.13 -25.82
N ALA A 97 12.54 13.52 -25.23
CA ALA A 97 11.31 14.21 -24.84
C ALA A 97 11.58 15.38 -23.86
N PHE A 98 12.58 15.27 -22.99
CA PHE A 98 12.96 16.37 -22.11
C PHE A 98 13.65 17.52 -22.87
N GLU A 99 14.35 17.28 -23.96
CA GLU A 99 14.93 18.34 -24.78
C GLU A 99 13.84 19.19 -25.41
N GLU A 100 12.74 18.55 -25.82
CA GLU A 100 11.61 19.20 -26.51
C GLU A 100 10.40 19.43 -25.57
N ILE A 101 10.60 19.39 -24.23
CA ILE A 101 9.49 19.36 -23.25
C ILE A 101 8.55 20.58 -23.40
N SER A 102 9.05 21.72 -23.84
CA SER A 102 8.25 22.91 -24.06
C SER A 102 7.33 22.84 -25.29
N SER A 103 7.50 21.84 -26.17
CA SER A 103 6.62 21.62 -27.34
C SER A 103 5.35 20.86 -27.00
N TYR A 104 5.31 20.20 -25.82
CA TYR A 104 4.16 19.43 -25.40
C TYR A 104 3.10 20.31 -24.73
N GLN A 105 1.84 20.15 -25.13
CA GLN A 105 0.69 20.84 -24.55
C GLN A 105 0.18 20.10 -23.29
N TRP A 106 0.36 18.78 -23.25
CA TRP A 106 -0.03 17.93 -22.13
C TRP A 106 1.06 16.95 -21.76
N ILE A 107 1.24 16.75 -20.45
CA ILE A 107 2.00 15.65 -19.88
C ILE A 107 1.03 14.79 -19.08
N VAL A 108 0.94 13.51 -19.44
CA VAL A 108 -0.06 12.58 -18.89
C VAL A 108 0.61 11.52 -18.03
N PHE A 109 0.19 11.43 -16.79
CA PHE A 109 0.70 10.44 -15.86
C PHE A 109 -0.36 9.37 -15.56
N THR A 110 -0.03 8.11 -15.88
CA THR A 110 -0.92 6.96 -15.68
C THR A 110 -0.62 6.16 -14.43
N SER A 111 0.43 6.50 -13.68
CA SER A 111 0.75 5.83 -12.42
C SER A 111 1.62 6.69 -11.50
N PRO A 112 1.51 6.53 -10.17
CA PRO A 112 2.43 7.16 -9.21
C PRO A 112 3.90 6.82 -9.45
N THR A 113 4.22 5.56 -9.83
CA THR A 113 5.60 5.15 -10.15
C THR A 113 6.12 5.86 -11.41
N GLY A 114 5.26 6.07 -12.40
CA GLY A 114 5.61 6.86 -13.60
C GLY A 114 5.99 8.29 -13.24
N VAL A 115 5.27 8.91 -12.31
CA VAL A 115 5.63 10.24 -11.78
C VAL A 115 7.01 10.20 -11.11
N GLU A 116 7.26 9.23 -10.23
CA GLU A 116 8.53 9.09 -9.52
C GLU A 116 9.70 8.98 -10.51
N ILE A 117 9.62 8.04 -11.45
CA ILE A 117 10.66 7.82 -12.47
C ILE A 117 10.86 9.06 -13.34
N PHE A 118 9.77 9.69 -13.81
CA PHE A 118 9.85 10.89 -14.64
C PHE A 118 10.66 12.00 -13.95
N PHE A 119 10.39 12.29 -12.68
CA PHE A 119 11.10 13.34 -11.95
C PHE A 119 12.53 12.97 -11.60
N ASP A 120 12.81 11.69 -11.36
CA ASP A 120 14.19 11.23 -11.15
C ASP A 120 15.01 11.39 -12.42
N GLU A 121 14.47 11.03 -13.58
CA GLU A 121 15.14 11.22 -14.88
C GLU A 121 15.24 12.69 -15.30
N LEU A 122 14.20 13.51 -15.04
CA LEU A 122 14.24 14.96 -15.26
C LEU A 122 15.40 15.60 -14.49
N LYS A 123 15.59 15.20 -13.23
CA LYS A 123 16.70 15.68 -12.39
C LYS A 123 18.05 15.22 -12.95
N LYS A 124 18.18 13.98 -13.43
CA LYS A 124 19.41 13.49 -14.08
C LYS A 124 19.73 14.28 -15.35
N ALA A 125 18.71 14.72 -16.08
CA ALA A 125 18.86 15.60 -17.23
C ALA A 125 19.15 17.08 -16.85
N HIS A 126 19.44 17.36 -15.58
CA HIS A 126 19.68 18.72 -15.06
C HIS A 126 18.52 19.69 -15.29
N LYS A 127 17.29 19.18 -15.36
CA LYS A 127 16.06 19.97 -15.48
C LYS A 127 15.22 19.85 -14.20
N ASP A 128 14.30 20.77 -14.01
CA ASP A 128 13.39 20.77 -12.86
C ASP A 128 11.94 21.10 -13.29
N ILE A 129 11.05 21.21 -12.30
CA ILE A 129 9.63 21.47 -12.48
C ILE A 129 9.35 22.70 -13.36
N ARG A 130 10.20 23.71 -13.38
CA ARG A 130 10.05 24.92 -14.20
C ARG A 130 10.08 24.59 -15.68
N SER A 131 10.71 23.49 -16.08
CA SER A 131 10.71 23.02 -17.48
C SER A 131 9.34 22.59 -17.96
N LEU A 132 8.39 22.34 -17.06
CA LEU A 132 7.03 21.89 -17.36
C LEU A 132 6.03 23.04 -17.50
N ALA A 133 6.45 24.29 -17.27
CA ALA A 133 5.56 25.46 -17.16
C ALA A 133 4.67 25.73 -18.39
N GLY A 134 5.05 25.22 -19.57
CA GLY A 134 4.26 25.34 -20.80
C GLY A 134 3.21 24.26 -21.01
N ALA A 135 3.25 23.18 -20.24
CA ALA A 135 2.37 22.03 -20.41
C ALA A 135 1.31 21.95 -19.31
N ARG A 136 0.11 21.50 -19.67
CA ARG A 136 -0.91 21.06 -18.72
C ARG A 136 -0.61 19.65 -18.21
N ILE A 137 -1.02 19.36 -17.01
CA ILE A 137 -0.74 18.06 -16.37
C ILE A 137 -2.03 17.28 -16.18
N ALA A 138 -2.06 16.05 -16.70
CA ALA A 138 -3.16 15.13 -16.48
C ALA A 138 -2.71 13.91 -15.66
N ALA A 139 -3.57 13.43 -14.77
CA ALA A 139 -3.35 12.21 -14.03
C ALA A 139 -4.55 11.26 -14.18
N ILE A 140 -4.27 9.96 -14.33
CA ILE A 140 -5.33 8.95 -14.50
C ILE A 140 -6.25 8.84 -13.29
N GLY A 141 -5.82 9.25 -12.11
CA GLY A 141 -6.62 9.16 -10.90
C GLY A 141 -5.95 9.81 -9.69
N GLN A 142 -6.69 9.90 -8.59
CA GLN A 142 -6.30 10.61 -7.37
C GLN A 142 -4.96 10.14 -6.77
N GLY A 143 -4.66 8.84 -6.85
CA GLY A 143 -3.39 8.31 -6.33
C GLY A 143 -2.17 8.84 -7.10
N THR A 144 -2.30 9.10 -8.40
CA THR A 144 -1.26 9.70 -9.24
C THR A 144 -1.20 11.21 -9.03
N ALA A 145 -2.36 11.87 -8.95
CA ALA A 145 -2.46 13.29 -8.67
C ALA A 145 -1.80 13.65 -7.33
N LYS A 146 -2.03 12.86 -6.29
CA LYS A 146 -1.42 13.08 -4.97
C LYS A 146 0.10 13.11 -5.00
N VAL A 147 0.74 12.23 -5.79
CA VAL A 147 2.21 12.22 -5.93
C VAL A 147 2.73 13.46 -6.66
N LEU A 148 1.94 14.04 -7.57
CA LEU A 148 2.24 15.30 -8.24
C LEU A 148 2.07 16.48 -7.28
N GLU A 149 0.98 16.51 -6.52
CA GLU A 149 0.72 17.54 -5.50
C GLU A 149 1.82 17.58 -4.42
N ASP A 150 2.29 16.42 -3.97
CA ASP A 150 3.40 16.33 -3.01
C ASP A 150 4.72 16.92 -3.55
N ARG A 151 4.81 17.13 -4.88
CA ARG A 151 5.89 17.83 -5.60
C ARG A 151 5.56 19.27 -5.96
N GLY A 152 4.40 19.77 -5.51
CA GLY A 152 3.95 21.14 -5.76
C GLY A 152 3.31 21.36 -7.13
N ILE A 153 2.87 20.30 -7.82
CA ILE A 153 2.18 20.35 -9.10
C ILE A 153 0.71 20.07 -8.91
N LEU A 154 -0.14 21.04 -9.18
CA LEU A 154 -1.59 20.84 -9.26
C LEU A 154 -1.92 20.23 -10.62
N VAL A 155 -2.82 19.25 -10.60
CA VAL A 155 -3.23 18.53 -11.81
C VAL A 155 -4.38 19.26 -12.47
N ASP A 156 -4.27 19.52 -13.78
CA ASP A 156 -5.30 20.22 -14.57
C ASP A 156 -6.48 19.30 -14.92
N LEU A 157 -6.24 17.99 -15.03
CA LEU A 157 -7.25 17.02 -15.44
C LEU A 157 -7.11 15.70 -14.70
N ILE A 158 -8.21 15.23 -14.12
CA ILE A 158 -8.41 13.85 -13.64
C ILE A 158 -9.75 13.40 -14.20
N PRO A 159 -9.84 12.24 -14.90
CA PRO A 159 -11.11 11.74 -15.40
C PRO A 159 -12.00 11.25 -14.24
N GLU A 160 -13.31 11.15 -14.48
CA GLU A 160 -14.26 10.62 -13.49
C GLU A 160 -14.05 9.12 -13.25
N VAL A 161 -13.76 8.37 -14.32
CA VAL A 161 -13.40 6.94 -14.25
C VAL A 161 -11.89 6.83 -14.50
N TYR A 162 -11.20 6.07 -13.64
CA TYR A 162 -9.73 6.01 -13.63
C TYR A 162 -9.20 4.95 -14.60
N ASP A 163 -9.51 5.14 -15.90
CA ASP A 163 -9.03 4.30 -16.99
C ASP A 163 -8.52 5.14 -18.17
N GLY A 164 -7.89 4.45 -19.13
CA GLY A 164 -7.26 5.13 -20.26
C GLY A 164 -8.26 5.72 -21.26
N GLU A 165 -9.42 5.09 -21.42
CA GLU A 165 -10.48 5.54 -22.34
C GLU A 165 -11.08 6.85 -21.84
N SER A 166 -11.54 6.87 -20.59
CA SER A 166 -12.08 8.08 -19.96
C SER A 166 -11.08 9.24 -19.91
N LEU A 167 -9.79 8.94 -19.70
CA LEU A 167 -8.75 9.94 -19.74
C LEU A 167 -8.57 10.50 -21.15
N GLY A 168 -8.59 9.64 -22.19
CA GLY A 168 -8.53 10.05 -23.59
C GLY A 168 -9.70 10.94 -24.01
N GLU A 169 -10.93 10.56 -23.65
CA GLU A 169 -12.14 11.34 -23.89
C GLU A 169 -12.06 12.72 -23.20
N ALA A 170 -11.64 12.74 -21.92
CA ALA A 170 -11.51 13.99 -21.18
C ALA A 170 -10.46 14.93 -21.75
N LEU A 171 -9.39 14.41 -22.36
CA LEU A 171 -8.37 15.19 -23.07
C LEU A 171 -8.90 15.73 -24.43
N ALA A 172 -9.74 14.96 -25.13
CA ALA A 172 -10.28 15.36 -26.44
C ALA A 172 -11.25 16.55 -26.38
N VAL A 173 -11.86 16.80 -25.21
CA VAL A 173 -12.83 17.89 -24.99
C VAL A 173 -12.17 19.20 -24.57
N LYS A 174 -10.87 19.18 -24.24
CA LYS A 174 -10.08 20.33 -23.69
C LYS A 174 -9.21 20.99 -24.76
#